data_f968fe3ffe86caab5e43bb3769c73a9d
#
_entry.id   f968fe3ffe86caab5e43bb3769c73a9d
#
_cell.length_a   1.000
_cell.length_b   1.000
_cell.length_c   1.000
_cell.angle_alpha   90.00
_cell.angle_beta   90.00
_cell.angle_gamma   90.00
#
_symmetry.space_group_name_H-M   'P 1'
#
loop_
_entity.id
_entity.type
_entity.pdbx_description
1 polymer ?
#
loop_
_entity_poly.entity_id
_entity_poly.type
_entity_poly.pdbx_seq_one_letter_code
_entity_poly.pdbx_strand_id
1 'polypeptide(L)'
;VVDAESFTTWRRWVDGPLNHKELADRALCEGLNCFSGHTFASSPPEAGLPGWAYHAGTDINPAATWWPMARGLMDYLARCSYMLRQGWFVADVCYYYGDQAPNFFPPLCNVEEKPLLDGLAPQNDFDVCSSEVILQRMRVENGRIVLPDGMSYAALVLPEQDHIPPEVIRKIRALVADGATVIGHQRPTRAPGRRSSEQENQQVEQLVKALWGADEPGGPAVQVRSMGRGRFVIASNRTKALREIGVGPDFEIAGRGEPDLGPLDFVHRKTGDDEFYFIRNKTQEPQALTCRFRVAAEANGQTPEFWWPDSGRRSVCRGWKAVAGGHTELPVELGPLGSVFMVFRKGGGTGNDLDSLARDIFPAAETPAALTLDGPWQVEFPEGWGAPRTASFEKLQSWTESDHEGIRSFSGIATYRKSFELPGSLANKDRLFLQLGDLAEI
;
A
#
# COMPACT_ATOMS: atom_id res chain seq x y z
N VAL A 1 0.82 -9.16 13.50
CA VAL A 1 1.95 -9.12 12.56
C VAL A 1 1.60 -9.96 11.36
N VAL A 2 1.73 -9.38 10.17
CA VAL A 2 1.60 -10.06 8.88
C VAL A 2 2.98 -10.04 8.24
N ASP A 3 3.63 -11.18 8.21
CA ASP A 3 4.98 -11.37 7.68
C ASP A 3 4.93 -12.14 6.36
N ALA A 4 5.87 -11.83 5.47
CA ALA A 4 6.04 -12.58 4.24
C ALA A 4 7.53 -12.73 3.91
N GLU A 5 7.88 -13.86 3.31
CA GLU A 5 9.11 -13.99 2.52
C GLU A 5 9.07 -12.94 1.41
N SER A 6 10.06 -12.09 1.39
CA SER A 6 10.04 -10.86 0.59
C SER A 6 11.27 -10.76 -0.29
N PHE A 7 11.08 -10.09 -1.43
CA PHE A 7 12.15 -9.82 -2.40
C PHE A 7 12.70 -11.08 -3.09
N THR A 8 11.91 -12.15 -3.15
CA THR A 8 12.22 -13.36 -3.90
C THR A 8 11.98 -13.11 -5.38
N THR A 9 12.93 -12.46 -6.04
CA THR A 9 12.90 -12.18 -7.48
C THR A 9 13.83 -13.11 -8.24
N TRP A 10 13.74 -13.14 -9.56
CA TRP A 10 14.66 -13.89 -10.44
C TRP A 10 15.73 -13.01 -11.06
N ARG A 11 15.78 -11.72 -10.67
CA ARG A 11 16.67 -10.72 -11.26
C ARG A 11 18.04 -10.66 -10.57
N ARG A 12 18.21 -11.37 -9.47
CA ARG A 12 19.48 -11.47 -8.72
C ARG A 12 20.04 -10.08 -8.35
N TRP A 13 21.27 -9.80 -8.78
CA TRP A 13 22.01 -8.58 -8.48
C TRP A 13 21.47 -7.30 -9.12
N VAL A 14 20.45 -7.40 -9.98
CA VAL A 14 19.87 -6.25 -10.69
C VAL A 14 18.97 -5.41 -9.79
N ASP A 15 18.32 -6.03 -8.82
CA ASP A 15 17.38 -5.34 -7.97
C ASP A 15 18.11 -4.49 -6.91
N GLY A 16 17.83 -3.20 -6.93
CA GLY A 16 18.37 -2.23 -5.99
C GLY A 16 17.34 -1.74 -4.96
N PRO A 17 17.72 -0.80 -4.09
CA PRO A 17 16.85 -0.27 -3.04
C PRO A 17 15.53 0.32 -3.55
N LEU A 18 15.51 0.94 -4.73
CA LEU A 18 14.29 1.52 -5.30
C LEU A 18 13.29 0.45 -5.70
N ASN A 19 13.76 -0.63 -6.36
CA ASN A 19 12.92 -1.77 -6.72
C ASN A 19 12.32 -2.44 -5.48
N HIS A 20 13.14 -2.62 -4.43
CA HIS A 20 12.67 -3.18 -3.16
C HIS A 20 11.66 -2.28 -2.47
N LYS A 21 11.86 -0.95 -2.50
CA LYS A 21 10.93 0.01 -1.94
C LYS A 21 9.59 -0.03 -2.65
N GLU A 22 9.57 -0.05 -3.98
CA GLU A 22 8.33 -0.09 -4.77
C GLU A 22 7.50 -1.35 -4.44
N LEU A 23 8.15 -2.51 -4.41
CA LEU A 23 7.52 -3.78 -4.03
C LEU A 23 7.02 -3.76 -2.58
N ALA A 24 7.83 -3.22 -1.67
CA ALA A 24 7.47 -3.10 -0.26
C ALA A 24 6.28 -2.18 -0.06
N ASP A 25 6.26 -1.01 -0.68
CA ASP A 25 5.16 -0.04 -0.55
C ASP A 25 3.83 -0.61 -1.03
N ARG A 26 3.87 -1.38 -2.09
CA ARG A 26 2.70 -2.12 -2.57
C ARG A 26 2.23 -3.12 -1.52
N ALA A 27 3.13 -3.98 -1.04
CA ALA A 27 2.80 -4.99 -0.05
C ALA A 27 2.29 -4.39 1.27
N LEU A 28 2.84 -3.23 1.69
CA LEU A 28 2.36 -2.48 2.84
C LEU A 28 0.92 -2.00 2.66
N CYS A 29 0.55 -1.52 1.45
CA CYS A 29 -0.83 -1.16 1.13
C CYS A 29 -1.77 -2.37 1.06
N GLU A 30 -1.25 -3.58 0.84
CA GLU A 30 -1.98 -4.84 0.88
C GLU A 30 -2.13 -5.41 2.30
N GLY A 31 -1.52 -4.77 3.31
CA GLY A 31 -1.63 -5.14 4.73
C GLY A 31 -0.42 -5.87 5.31
N LEU A 32 0.62 -6.13 4.52
CA LEU A 32 1.90 -6.63 5.03
C LEU A 32 2.51 -5.60 6.00
N ASN A 33 3.15 -6.06 7.07
CA ASN A 33 3.79 -5.17 8.03
C ASN A 33 5.05 -5.76 8.69
N CYS A 34 5.59 -6.80 8.07
CA CYS A 34 6.87 -7.41 8.42
C CYS A 34 7.49 -8.04 7.17
N PHE A 35 8.78 -7.89 6.99
CA PHE A 35 9.51 -8.40 5.82
C PHE A 35 10.59 -9.36 6.25
N SER A 36 10.54 -10.59 5.75
CA SER A 36 11.61 -11.57 5.83
C SER A 36 12.34 -11.63 4.48
N GLY A 37 13.41 -10.84 4.35
CA GLY A 37 14.14 -10.70 3.08
C GLY A 37 14.75 -12.02 2.61
N HIS A 38 14.51 -12.39 1.38
CA HIS A 38 15.12 -13.54 0.72
C HIS A 38 15.99 -13.07 -0.46
N THR A 39 17.35 -13.14 -0.35
CA THR A 39 18.05 -13.93 0.65
C THR A 39 19.35 -13.25 1.10
N PHE A 40 19.85 -13.64 2.24
CA PHE A 40 21.18 -13.29 2.73
C PHE A 40 22.09 -14.52 2.62
N ALA A 41 22.72 -14.69 1.44
CA ALA A 41 23.66 -15.79 1.21
C ALA A 41 24.94 -15.57 2.02
N SER A 42 25.33 -16.58 2.80
CA SER A 42 26.60 -16.59 3.52
C SER A 42 27.69 -17.12 2.57
N SER A 43 28.64 -16.26 2.21
CA SER A 43 29.75 -16.61 1.32
C SER A 43 31.04 -16.67 2.10
N PRO A 44 31.83 -17.75 1.99
CA PRO A 44 33.16 -17.80 2.55
C PRO A 44 34.10 -16.86 1.79
N PRO A 45 35.17 -16.35 2.43
CA PRO A 45 36.12 -15.44 1.77
C PRO A 45 36.71 -15.98 0.46
N GLU A 46 36.87 -17.27 0.36
CA GLU A 46 37.46 -17.98 -0.81
C GLU A 46 36.52 -17.95 -2.03
N ALA A 47 35.24 -17.69 -1.84
CA ALA A 47 34.28 -17.56 -2.93
C ALA A 47 34.52 -16.30 -3.80
N GLY A 48 35.30 -15.34 -3.30
CA GLY A 48 35.56 -14.10 -3.99
C GLY A 48 34.29 -13.21 -4.08
N LEU A 49 34.27 -12.31 -5.06
CA LEU A 49 33.13 -11.46 -5.35
C LEU A 49 32.48 -11.87 -6.68
N PRO A 50 31.15 -11.86 -6.77
CA PRO A 50 30.14 -11.44 -5.79
C PRO A 50 29.79 -12.50 -4.72
N GLY A 51 30.52 -13.60 -4.65
CA GLY A 51 30.28 -14.68 -3.70
C GLY A 51 29.24 -15.69 -4.16
N TRP A 52 28.73 -16.47 -3.23
CA TRP A 52 27.66 -17.42 -3.48
C TRP A 52 26.32 -16.74 -3.54
N ALA A 53 25.53 -17.09 -4.53
CA ALA A 53 24.16 -16.63 -4.68
C ALA A 53 23.22 -17.83 -4.60
N TYR A 54 22.06 -17.65 -3.98
CA TYR A 54 20.98 -18.60 -4.08
C TYR A 54 20.31 -18.48 -5.44
N HIS A 55 19.74 -19.57 -5.97
CA HIS A 55 19.17 -19.56 -7.34
C HIS A 55 17.94 -18.68 -7.50
N ALA A 56 17.20 -18.39 -6.41
CA ALA A 56 16.04 -17.51 -6.37
C ALA A 56 16.22 -16.46 -5.26
N GLY A 57 15.67 -15.29 -5.49
CA GLY A 57 15.73 -14.18 -4.55
C GLY A 57 16.73 -13.12 -4.94
N THR A 58 16.69 -12.02 -4.21
CA THR A 58 17.61 -10.91 -4.35
C THR A 58 18.71 -11.02 -3.32
N ASP A 59 19.93 -10.76 -3.72
CA ASP A 59 21.10 -10.83 -2.83
C ASP A 59 21.17 -9.59 -1.94
N ILE A 60 20.51 -9.67 -0.76
CA ILE A 60 20.50 -8.62 0.27
C ILE A 60 21.64 -8.88 1.25
N ASN A 61 22.88 -8.65 0.84
CA ASN A 61 24.06 -8.97 1.62
C ASN A 61 25.25 -8.06 1.26
N PRO A 62 26.38 -8.11 1.99
CA PRO A 62 27.53 -7.26 1.76
C PRO A 62 28.18 -7.34 0.37
N ALA A 63 27.87 -8.35 -0.42
CA ALA A 63 28.37 -8.47 -1.80
C ALA A 63 27.52 -7.66 -2.80
N ALA A 64 26.31 -7.23 -2.42
CA ALA A 64 25.52 -6.35 -3.25
C ALA A 64 26.19 -4.97 -3.35
N THR A 65 26.24 -4.40 -4.56
CA THR A 65 26.94 -3.13 -4.83
C THR A 65 26.37 -1.95 -4.05
N TRP A 66 25.07 -1.96 -3.74
CA TRP A 66 24.37 -0.94 -2.99
C TRP A 66 24.43 -1.14 -1.45
N TRP A 67 24.98 -2.26 -0.96
CA TRP A 67 24.99 -2.59 0.47
C TRP A 67 25.56 -1.48 1.40
N PRO A 68 26.62 -0.74 1.04
CA PRO A 68 27.08 0.36 1.87
C PRO A 68 26.01 1.43 2.15
N MET A 69 24.99 1.52 1.31
CA MET A 69 23.86 2.45 1.44
C MET A 69 22.57 1.77 1.94
N ALA A 70 22.61 0.46 2.21
CA ALA A 70 21.45 -0.36 2.59
C ALA A 70 20.70 0.19 3.80
N ARG A 71 21.38 0.91 4.70
CA ARG A 71 20.78 1.47 5.90
C ARG A 71 19.56 2.34 5.60
N GLY A 72 19.57 3.13 4.53
CA GLY A 72 18.44 3.97 4.13
C GLY A 72 17.17 3.15 3.90
N LEU A 73 17.29 2.06 3.13
CA LEU A 73 16.18 1.13 2.88
C LEU A 73 15.74 0.40 4.16
N MET A 74 16.70 -0.09 4.97
CA MET A 74 16.38 -0.83 6.21
C MET A 74 15.68 0.07 7.23
N ASP A 75 16.13 1.31 7.41
CA ASP A 75 15.47 2.29 8.28
C ASP A 75 14.05 2.64 7.77
N TYR A 76 13.88 2.75 6.46
CA TYR A 76 12.58 2.96 5.82
C TYR A 76 11.62 1.81 6.14
N LEU A 77 12.02 0.57 5.83
CA LEU A 77 11.21 -0.63 6.08
C LEU A 77 10.89 -0.80 7.57
N ALA A 78 11.85 -0.51 8.44
CA ALA A 78 11.65 -0.59 9.89
C ALA A 78 10.61 0.43 10.37
N ARG A 79 10.66 1.69 9.89
CA ARG A 79 9.66 2.72 10.24
C ARG A 79 8.27 2.35 9.73
N CYS A 80 8.16 1.92 8.47
CA CYS A 80 6.90 1.47 7.90
C CYS A 80 6.32 0.27 8.68
N SER A 81 7.14 -0.74 8.94
CA SER A 81 6.73 -1.92 9.69
C SER A 81 6.31 -1.58 11.12
N TYR A 82 7.03 -0.67 11.79
CA TYR A 82 6.66 -0.21 13.12
C TYR A 82 5.28 0.46 13.12
N MET A 83 5.08 1.44 12.23
CA MET A 83 3.82 2.18 12.13
C MET A 83 2.66 1.24 11.79
N LEU A 84 2.81 0.41 10.76
CA LEU A 84 1.73 -0.45 10.28
C LEU A 84 1.43 -1.65 11.18
N ARG A 85 2.18 -1.86 12.24
CA ARG A 85 1.85 -2.81 13.33
C ARG A 85 1.08 -2.17 14.48
N GLN A 86 0.90 -0.84 14.48
CA GLN A 86 0.13 -0.15 15.51
C GLN A 86 -1.37 -0.25 15.21
N GLY A 87 -2.16 -0.39 16.27
CA GLY A 87 -3.63 -0.36 16.19
C GLY A 87 -4.24 -1.42 15.29
N TRP A 88 -5.42 -1.11 14.77
CA TRP A 88 -6.23 -1.98 13.92
C TRP A 88 -6.27 -1.47 12.48
N PHE A 89 -6.31 -2.40 11.56
CA PHE A 89 -6.62 -2.10 10.16
C PHE A 89 -8.06 -1.62 10.03
N VAL A 90 -8.28 -0.58 9.25
CA VAL A 90 -9.62 -0.06 8.99
C VAL A 90 -10.11 -0.57 7.64
N ALA A 91 -11.13 -1.40 7.68
CA ALA A 91 -11.83 -1.90 6.51
C ALA A 91 -13.35 -1.75 6.70
N ASP A 92 -14.06 -1.43 5.63
CA ASP A 92 -15.52 -1.34 5.66
C ASP A 92 -16.17 -2.70 5.50
N VAL A 93 -15.52 -3.58 4.78
CA VAL A 93 -16.01 -4.88 4.35
C VAL A 93 -15.20 -6.00 4.99
N CYS A 94 -15.90 -7.01 5.52
CA CYS A 94 -15.34 -8.33 5.74
C CYS A 94 -15.86 -9.26 4.63
N TYR A 95 -14.97 -9.79 3.80
CA TYR A 95 -15.35 -10.71 2.72
C TYR A 95 -15.21 -12.15 3.17
N TYR A 96 -16.32 -12.88 3.17
CA TYR A 96 -16.29 -14.32 3.35
C TYR A 96 -15.87 -14.98 2.04
N TYR A 97 -14.71 -15.65 2.01
CA TYR A 97 -14.21 -16.24 0.76
C TYR A 97 -14.79 -17.61 0.41
N GLY A 98 -15.65 -18.18 1.28
CA GLY A 98 -16.36 -19.43 1.03
C GLY A 98 -15.57 -20.68 1.41
N ASP A 99 -16.18 -21.86 1.12
CA ASP A 99 -15.63 -23.19 1.46
C ASP A 99 -15.34 -24.03 0.21
N GLN A 100 -15.14 -23.41 -0.94
CA GLN A 100 -14.75 -24.11 -2.17
C GLN A 100 -13.29 -24.58 -2.07
N ALA A 101 -12.98 -25.73 -2.63
CA ALA A 101 -11.62 -26.23 -2.72
C ALA A 101 -11.30 -26.67 -4.17
N PRO A 102 -10.21 -26.20 -4.79
CA PRO A 102 -9.30 -25.16 -4.27
C PRO A 102 -9.96 -23.78 -4.22
N ASN A 103 -9.55 -22.96 -3.27
CA ASN A 103 -10.03 -21.59 -3.13
C ASN A 103 -8.84 -20.65 -2.91
N PHE A 104 -8.69 -19.66 -3.77
CA PHE A 104 -7.61 -18.70 -3.75
C PHE A 104 -8.18 -17.29 -3.81
N PHE A 105 -7.80 -16.49 -2.83
CA PHE A 105 -8.14 -15.08 -2.81
C PHE A 105 -7.08 -14.29 -2.03
N PRO A 106 -6.51 -13.24 -2.58
CA PRO A 106 -6.57 -12.83 -4.00
C PRO A 106 -5.84 -13.81 -4.92
N PRO A 107 -5.89 -13.64 -6.24
CA PRO A 107 -5.14 -14.46 -7.19
C PRO A 107 -3.65 -14.52 -6.84
N LEU A 108 -3.06 -15.70 -6.86
CA LEU A 108 -1.75 -16.01 -6.29
C LEU A 108 -0.54 -15.45 -7.03
N CYS A 109 -0.66 -14.88 -8.22
CA CYS A 109 0.51 -14.52 -9.02
C CYS A 109 0.31 -13.30 -9.91
N ASN A 110 1.42 -12.58 -10.12
CA ASN A 110 1.62 -11.51 -11.09
C ASN A 110 0.58 -10.39 -11.07
N VAL A 111 0.20 -9.97 -9.90
CA VAL A 111 -0.67 -8.81 -9.76
C VAL A 111 0.22 -7.58 -9.71
N GLU A 112 0.13 -6.73 -10.70
CA GLU A 112 0.85 -5.45 -10.72
C GLU A 112 0.20 -4.41 -9.81
N GLU A 113 -1.07 -4.63 -9.44
CA GLU A 113 -1.86 -3.71 -8.65
C GLU A 113 -2.35 -4.36 -7.34
N LYS A 114 -2.73 -3.51 -6.36
CA LYS A 114 -3.39 -3.96 -5.12
C LYS A 114 -4.63 -4.80 -5.47
N PRO A 115 -4.80 -6.00 -4.89
CA PRO A 115 -5.97 -6.81 -5.13
C PRO A 115 -7.26 -6.08 -4.76
N LEU A 116 -8.26 -6.14 -5.63
CA LEU A 116 -9.56 -5.55 -5.40
C LEU A 116 -10.61 -6.64 -5.24
N LEU A 117 -11.61 -6.39 -4.42
CA LEU A 117 -12.81 -7.20 -4.36
C LEU A 117 -13.76 -6.76 -5.48
N ASP A 118 -14.23 -7.69 -6.29
CA ASP A 118 -15.15 -7.41 -7.39
C ASP A 118 -16.31 -6.51 -6.96
N GLY A 119 -16.55 -5.46 -7.73
CA GLY A 119 -17.60 -4.48 -7.46
C GLY A 119 -17.38 -3.59 -6.23
N LEU A 120 -16.23 -3.68 -5.57
CA LEU A 120 -15.78 -2.76 -4.54
C LEU A 120 -14.74 -1.79 -5.11
N ALA A 121 -15.00 -0.50 -4.97
CA ALA A 121 -14.05 0.53 -5.40
C ALA A 121 -12.81 0.57 -4.48
N PRO A 122 -11.64 0.92 -5.00
CA PRO A 122 -10.39 0.97 -4.23
C PRO A 122 -10.39 2.04 -3.13
N GLN A 123 -11.38 2.90 -3.09
CA GLN A 123 -11.60 3.92 -2.05
C GLN A 123 -12.04 3.34 -0.69
N ASN A 124 -12.49 2.09 -0.66
CA ASN A 124 -12.86 1.36 0.55
C ASN A 124 -12.04 0.08 0.62
N ASP A 125 -11.52 -0.21 1.77
CA ASP A 125 -10.71 -1.41 1.98
C ASP A 125 -11.55 -2.57 2.54
N PHE A 126 -11.02 -3.78 2.42
CA PHE A 126 -11.68 -4.99 2.88
C PHE A 126 -10.71 -5.95 3.55
N ASP A 127 -11.26 -6.81 4.38
CA ASP A 127 -10.58 -7.93 5.01
C ASP A 127 -11.24 -9.24 4.58
N VAL A 128 -10.56 -10.36 4.73
CA VAL A 128 -11.03 -11.68 4.28
C VAL A 128 -11.20 -12.61 5.48
N CYS A 129 -12.27 -13.38 5.50
CA CYS A 129 -12.53 -14.32 6.59
C CYS A 129 -12.98 -15.70 6.12
N SER A 130 -12.71 -16.71 6.96
CA SER A 130 -13.19 -18.09 6.82
C SER A 130 -14.51 -18.32 7.53
N SER A 131 -15.11 -19.47 7.29
CA SER A 131 -16.28 -19.97 8.01
C SER A 131 -16.08 -19.99 9.52
N GLU A 132 -14.89 -20.36 9.97
CA GLU A 132 -14.56 -20.42 11.40
C GLU A 132 -14.66 -19.05 12.06
N VAL A 133 -14.16 -17.99 11.41
CA VAL A 133 -14.27 -16.63 11.93
C VAL A 133 -15.73 -16.21 12.06
N ILE A 134 -16.57 -16.51 11.06
CA ILE A 134 -18.00 -16.21 11.10
C ILE A 134 -18.66 -16.93 12.27
N LEU A 135 -18.40 -18.22 12.41
CA LEU A 135 -19.07 -19.06 13.40
C LEU A 135 -18.67 -18.74 14.83
N GLN A 136 -17.37 -18.53 15.06
CA GLN A 136 -16.81 -18.50 16.43
C GLN A 136 -16.51 -17.08 16.91
N ARG A 137 -16.20 -16.12 16.02
CA ARG A 137 -15.61 -14.83 16.41
C ARG A 137 -16.51 -13.63 16.12
N MET A 138 -17.42 -13.71 15.13
CA MET A 138 -18.27 -12.56 14.77
C MET A 138 -19.40 -12.35 15.75
N ARG A 139 -19.58 -11.12 16.21
CA ARG A 139 -20.73 -10.60 16.94
C ARG A 139 -21.15 -9.25 16.34
N VAL A 140 -22.29 -8.74 16.80
CA VAL A 140 -22.83 -7.44 16.37
C VAL A 140 -22.81 -6.46 17.54
N GLU A 141 -22.22 -5.30 17.34
CA GLU A 141 -22.23 -4.17 18.26
C GLU A 141 -22.54 -2.89 17.51
N ASN A 142 -23.56 -2.14 17.94
CA ASN A 142 -23.97 -0.86 17.34
C ASN A 142 -24.16 -0.94 15.80
N GLY A 143 -24.74 -2.03 15.31
CA GLY A 143 -24.99 -2.24 13.88
C GLY A 143 -23.77 -2.63 13.04
N ARG A 144 -22.63 -2.83 13.66
CA ARG A 144 -21.39 -3.27 13.01
C ARG A 144 -21.05 -4.71 13.39
N ILE A 145 -20.39 -5.41 12.49
CA ILE A 145 -19.78 -6.70 12.79
C ILE A 145 -18.46 -6.45 13.49
N VAL A 146 -18.25 -7.08 14.63
CA VAL A 146 -17.07 -6.89 15.50
C VAL A 146 -16.42 -8.22 15.81
N LEU A 147 -15.09 -8.25 15.80
CA LEU A 147 -14.28 -9.36 16.27
C LEU A 147 -13.76 -9.08 17.68
N PRO A 148 -13.42 -10.15 18.46
CA PRO A 148 -12.95 -9.99 19.85
C PRO A 148 -11.71 -9.10 20.00
N ASP A 149 -10.89 -9.02 18.96
CA ASP A 149 -9.65 -8.24 18.94
C ASP A 149 -9.86 -6.74 18.68
N GLY A 150 -11.11 -6.32 18.43
CA GLY A 150 -11.45 -4.92 18.15
C GLY A 150 -11.63 -4.58 16.68
N MET A 151 -11.36 -5.50 15.74
CA MET A 151 -11.69 -5.31 14.32
C MET A 151 -13.20 -5.14 14.14
N SER A 152 -13.58 -4.21 13.25
CA SER A 152 -15.00 -3.83 13.08
C SER A 152 -15.30 -3.47 11.63
N TYR A 153 -16.37 -4.06 11.08
CA TYR A 153 -16.76 -3.92 9.69
C TYR A 153 -18.19 -3.37 9.56
N ALA A 154 -18.43 -2.56 8.53
CA ALA A 154 -19.75 -2.05 8.20
C ALA A 154 -20.64 -3.13 7.57
N ALA A 155 -20.04 -4.04 6.81
CA ALA A 155 -20.76 -5.12 6.16
C ALA A 155 -19.95 -6.41 6.06
N LEU A 156 -20.65 -7.57 6.11
CA LEU A 156 -20.15 -8.86 5.65
C LEU A 156 -20.58 -9.04 4.20
N VAL A 157 -19.63 -9.35 3.31
CA VAL A 157 -19.91 -9.65 1.91
C VAL A 157 -19.78 -11.13 1.66
N LEU A 158 -20.77 -11.72 1.01
CA LEU A 158 -20.81 -13.14 0.66
C LEU A 158 -20.17 -13.40 -0.71
N PRO A 159 -19.57 -14.57 -0.92
CA PRO A 159 -18.97 -14.95 -2.20
C PRO A 159 -20.04 -15.27 -3.26
N GLU A 160 -19.65 -15.16 -4.53
CA GLU A 160 -20.46 -15.60 -5.67
C GLU A 160 -20.31 -17.13 -5.84
N GLN A 161 -20.97 -17.88 -4.97
CA GLN A 161 -20.91 -19.36 -4.93
C GLN A 161 -22.32 -19.95 -4.84
N ASP A 162 -22.51 -21.13 -5.45
CA ASP A 162 -23.77 -21.84 -5.46
C ASP A 162 -24.02 -22.70 -4.19
N HIS A 163 -23.08 -22.70 -3.27
CA HIS A 163 -23.16 -23.51 -2.04
C HIS A 163 -22.64 -22.70 -0.82
N ILE A 164 -23.16 -23.06 0.34
CA ILE A 164 -22.76 -22.51 1.64
C ILE A 164 -23.06 -23.55 2.74
N PRO A 165 -22.19 -23.70 3.77
CA PRO A 165 -22.51 -24.60 4.89
C PRO A 165 -23.78 -24.17 5.63
N PRO A 166 -24.68 -25.12 6.01
CA PRO A 166 -25.92 -24.78 6.71
C PRO A 166 -25.72 -24.02 8.02
N GLU A 167 -24.66 -24.32 8.76
CA GLU A 167 -24.30 -23.62 9.99
C GLU A 167 -23.85 -22.19 9.74
N VAL A 168 -23.11 -21.95 8.66
CA VAL A 168 -22.63 -20.59 8.30
C VAL A 168 -23.81 -19.70 7.92
N ILE A 169 -24.69 -20.16 7.01
CA ILE A 169 -25.86 -19.35 6.62
C ILE A 169 -26.83 -19.12 7.78
N ARG A 170 -26.94 -20.09 8.71
CA ARG A 170 -27.74 -19.93 9.94
C ARG A 170 -27.13 -18.84 10.85
N LYS A 171 -25.81 -18.84 11.01
CA LYS A 171 -25.09 -17.81 11.78
C LYS A 171 -25.23 -16.44 11.12
N ILE A 172 -25.07 -16.34 9.80
CA ILE A 172 -25.27 -15.10 9.04
C ILE A 172 -26.67 -14.53 9.27
N ARG A 173 -27.71 -15.37 9.21
CA ARG A 173 -29.09 -14.95 9.49
C ARG A 173 -29.22 -14.40 10.93
N ALA A 174 -28.59 -15.03 11.90
CA ALA A 174 -28.58 -14.55 13.27
C ALA A 174 -27.89 -13.19 13.40
N LEU A 175 -26.73 -13.02 12.77
CA LEU A 175 -26.01 -11.73 12.73
C LEU A 175 -26.87 -10.61 12.14
N VAL A 176 -27.59 -10.89 11.04
CA VAL A 176 -28.54 -9.92 10.45
C VAL A 176 -29.65 -9.59 11.44
N ALA A 177 -30.27 -10.60 12.06
CA ALA A 177 -31.32 -10.38 13.05
C ALA A 177 -30.83 -9.52 14.24
N ASP A 178 -29.57 -9.66 14.62
CA ASP A 178 -28.92 -8.91 15.69
C ASP A 178 -28.49 -7.48 15.30
N GLY A 179 -28.54 -7.13 14.01
CA GLY A 179 -28.28 -5.77 13.55
C GLY A 179 -27.18 -5.62 12.51
N ALA A 180 -26.55 -6.72 12.06
CA ALA A 180 -25.53 -6.65 11.02
C ALA A 180 -26.11 -6.26 9.66
N THR A 181 -25.26 -5.67 8.83
CA THR A 181 -25.48 -5.57 7.39
C THR A 181 -24.73 -6.70 6.69
N VAL A 182 -25.41 -7.45 5.84
CA VAL A 182 -24.82 -8.49 4.99
C VAL A 182 -25.15 -8.21 3.54
N ILE A 183 -24.17 -8.28 2.66
CA ILE A 183 -24.30 -8.08 1.22
C ILE A 183 -24.08 -9.41 0.52
N GLY A 184 -25.04 -9.86 -0.28
CA GLY A 184 -24.93 -11.06 -1.10
C GLY A 184 -25.67 -10.85 -2.42
N HIS A 185 -25.12 -11.38 -3.50
CA HIS A 185 -25.74 -11.30 -4.82
C HIS A 185 -26.23 -12.68 -5.27
N GLN A 186 -25.29 -13.61 -5.47
CA GLN A 186 -25.63 -14.97 -5.86
C GLN A 186 -26.32 -15.73 -4.71
N ARG A 187 -27.34 -16.50 -5.07
CA ARG A 187 -28.05 -17.35 -4.11
C ARG A 187 -27.44 -18.74 -4.06
N PRO A 188 -26.90 -19.16 -2.93
CA PRO A 188 -26.56 -20.58 -2.74
C PRO A 188 -27.79 -21.47 -2.82
N THR A 189 -27.64 -22.62 -3.44
CA THR A 189 -28.73 -23.59 -3.62
C THR A 189 -28.52 -24.91 -2.88
N ARG A 190 -27.31 -25.12 -2.34
CA ARG A 190 -26.93 -26.39 -1.72
C ARG A 190 -25.86 -26.24 -0.66
N ALA A 191 -25.66 -27.26 0.13
CA ALA A 191 -24.53 -27.41 1.01
C ALA A 191 -23.24 -27.80 0.21
N PRO A 192 -22.02 -27.50 0.72
CA PRO A 192 -20.79 -27.85 0.04
C PRO A 192 -20.55 -29.37 0.05
N GLY A 193 -19.72 -29.83 -0.93
CA GLY A 193 -19.28 -31.21 -1.05
C GLY A 193 -20.15 -32.07 -1.97
N ARG A 194 -19.53 -33.13 -2.49
CA ARG A 194 -20.18 -34.05 -3.45
C ARG A 194 -21.23 -34.98 -2.81
N ARG A 195 -21.25 -35.08 -1.49
CA ARG A 195 -22.11 -35.98 -0.73
C ARG A 195 -23.00 -35.23 0.27
N SER A 196 -23.31 -33.95 0.00
CA SER A 196 -24.30 -33.24 0.79
C SER A 196 -25.63 -33.97 0.77
N SER A 197 -26.25 -34.13 1.93
CA SER A 197 -27.54 -34.79 2.03
C SER A 197 -28.64 -33.90 1.51
N GLU A 198 -29.75 -34.53 1.05
CA GLU A 198 -30.96 -33.80 0.64
C GLU A 198 -31.48 -32.90 1.78
N GLN A 199 -31.35 -33.36 3.02
CA GLN A 199 -31.78 -32.61 4.20
C GLN A 199 -30.93 -31.34 4.41
N GLU A 200 -29.60 -31.39 4.20
CA GLU A 200 -28.72 -30.22 4.28
C GLU A 200 -29.04 -29.22 3.17
N ASN A 201 -29.28 -29.70 1.94
CA ASN A 201 -29.64 -28.84 0.81
C ASN A 201 -30.97 -28.12 1.07
N GLN A 202 -31.97 -28.82 1.57
CA GLN A 202 -33.27 -28.23 1.95
C GLN A 202 -33.13 -27.19 3.07
N GLN A 203 -32.23 -27.41 4.06
CA GLN A 203 -31.94 -26.43 5.08
C GLN A 203 -31.32 -25.17 4.49
N VAL A 204 -30.35 -25.32 3.59
CA VAL A 204 -29.72 -24.16 2.89
C VAL A 204 -30.79 -23.39 2.12
N GLU A 205 -31.60 -24.05 1.32
CA GLU A 205 -32.64 -23.42 0.52
C GLU A 205 -33.63 -22.61 1.38
N GLN A 206 -34.09 -23.18 2.51
CA GLN A 206 -34.97 -22.48 3.44
C GLN A 206 -34.34 -21.22 4.05
N LEU A 207 -33.07 -21.31 4.45
CA LEU A 207 -32.35 -20.20 5.06
C LEU A 207 -32.03 -19.10 4.03
N VAL A 208 -31.64 -19.49 2.82
CA VAL A 208 -31.42 -18.59 1.69
C VAL A 208 -32.71 -17.88 1.30
N LYS A 209 -33.83 -18.59 1.18
CA LYS A 209 -35.14 -17.99 0.92
C LYS A 209 -35.51 -16.95 1.99
N ALA A 210 -35.21 -17.23 3.24
CA ALA A 210 -35.48 -16.28 4.33
C ALA A 210 -34.64 -14.99 4.21
N LEU A 211 -33.40 -15.06 3.73
CA LEU A 211 -32.49 -13.89 3.56
C LEU A 211 -32.80 -13.14 2.24
N TRP A 212 -32.76 -13.84 1.11
CA TRP A 212 -32.92 -13.21 -0.22
C TRP A 212 -34.39 -12.90 -0.56
N GLY A 213 -35.37 -13.60 0.06
CA GLY A 213 -36.78 -13.48 -0.26
C GLY A 213 -37.20 -14.29 -1.51
N ALA A 214 -38.36 -13.98 -2.07
CA ALA A 214 -38.81 -14.54 -3.35
C ALA A 214 -37.99 -13.96 -4.51
N ASP A 215 -37.91 -14.68 -5.60
CA ASP A 215 -37.32 -14.20 -6.85
C ASP A 215 -38.23 -13.13 -7.46
N GLU A 216 -37.71 -11.90 -7.56
CA GLU A 216 -38.36 -10.81 -8.29
C GLU A 216 -37.47 -10.44 -9.50
N PRO A 217 -37.80 -10.98 -10.70
CA PRO A 217 -37.08 -10.62 -11.91
C PRO A 217 -37.25 -9.14 -12.21
N GLY A 218 -36.14 -8.45 -12.50
CA GLY A 218 -36.14 -7.00 -12.87
C GLY A 218 -36.20 -6.03 -11.72
N GLY A 219 -35.85 -6.44 -10.50
CA GLY A 219 -35.73 -5.59 -9.35
C GLY A 219 -34.57 -4.56 -9.47
N PRO A 220 -34.50 -3.56 -8.57
CA PRO A 220 -33.43 -2.55 -8.58
C PRO A 220 -32.05 -3.18 -8.41
N ALA A 221 -31.01 -2.50 -8.92
CA ALA A 221 -29.61 -2.96 -8.85
C ALA A 221 -29.11 -3.16 -7.42
N VAL A 222 -29.72 -2.51 -6.44
CA VAL A 222 -29.50 -2.69 -5.01
C VAL A 222 -30.86 -2.86 -4.34
N GLN A 223 -31.07 -3.99 -3.66
CA GLN A 223 -32.28 -4.26 -2.89
C GLN A 223 -31.92 -4.39 -1.41
N VAL A 224 -32.55 -3.60 -0.55
CA VAL A 224 -32.34 -3.67 0.90
C VAL A 224 -33.54 -4.33 1.58
N ARG A 225 -33.29 -5.37 2.34
CA ARG A 225 -34.30 -6.12 3.10
C ARG A 225 -34.00 -6.00 4.60
N SER A 226 -34.90 -5.39 5.34
CA SER A 226 -34.79 -5.35 6.79
C SER A 226 -35.15 -6.68 7.43
N MET A 227 -34.37 -7.12 8.40
CA MET A 227 -34.57 -8.36 9.15
C MET A 227 -34.11 -8.21 10.60
N GLY A 228 -35.04 -8.29 11.54
CA GLY A 228 -34.73 -7.96 12.94
C GLY A 228 -34.23 -6.52 13.07
N ARG A 229 -33.04 -6.34 13.62
CA ARG A 229 -32.41 -5.01 13.77
C ARG A 229 -31.45 -4.66 12.63
N GLY A 230 -31.15 -5.62 11.75
CA GLY A 230 -30.21 -5.46 10.65
C GLY A 230 -30.84 -5.52 9.28
N ARG A 231 -30.01 -5.72 8.28
CA ARG A 231 -30.42 -5.71 6.88
C ARG A 231 -29.60 -6.68 6.02
N PHE A 232 -30.25 -7.26 5.04
CA PHE A 232 -29.63 -8.01 3.98
C PHE A 232 -29.74 -7.23 2.68
N VAL A 233 -28.61 -7.02 2.00
CA VAL A 233 -28.52 -6.20 0.78
C VAL A 233 -28.20 -7.12 -0.39
N ILE A 234 -29.05 -7.13 -1.41
CA ILE A 234 -28.84 -7.91 -2.64
C ILE A 234 -28.24 -6.96 -3.67
N ALA A 235 -26.96 -7.14 -4.00
CA ALA A 235 -26.26 -6.31 -4.97
C ALA A 235 -24.99 -6.99 -5.48
N SER A 236 -24.72 -6.90 -6.78
CA SER A 236 -23.42 -7.25 -7.38
C SER A 236 -22.40 -6.13 -7.24
N ASN A 237 -22.82 -4.87 -7.30
CA ASN A 237 -21.96 -3.72 -7.09
C ASN A 237 -21.90 -3.36 -5.60
N ARG A 238 -20.79 -3.75 -4.94
CA ARG A 238 -20.57 -3.60 -3.50
C ARG A 238 -20.39 -2.14 -3.09
N THR A 239 -19.79 -1.32 -3.97
CA THR A 239 -19.67 0.13 -3.74
C THR A 239 -21.02 0.82 -3.68
N LYS A 240 -21.94 0.49 -4.59
CA LYS A 240 -23.31 1.02 -4.55
C LYS A 240 -24.04 0.53 -3.30
N ALA A 241 -23.85 -0.73 -2.93
CA ALA A 241 -24.43 -1.27 -1.70
C ALA A 241 -23.93 -0.55 -0.45
N LEU A 242 -22.64 -0.26 -0.35
CA LEU A 242 -22.05 0.51 0.76
C LEU A 242 -22.64 1.92 0.83
N ARG A 243 -22.74 2.62 -0.30
CA ARG A 243 -23.34 3.97 -0.36
C ARG A 243 -24.80 3.96 0.09
N GLU A 244 -25.58 2.95 -0.34
CA GLU A 244 -26.99 2.79 0.06
C GLU A 244 -27.15 2.61 1.57
N ILE A 245 -26.18 2.01 2.22
CA ILE A 245 -26.17 1.83 3.67
C ILE A 245 -25.50 2.99 4.43
N GLY A 246 -25.11 4.06 3.72
CA GLY A 246 -24.51 5.25 4.31
C GLY A 246 -23.00 5.16 4.54
N VAL A 247 -22.29 4.21 3.92
CA VAL A 247 -20.84 4.09 3.98
C VAL A 247 -20.23 4.70 2.73
N GLY A 248 -19.57 5.85 2.90
CA GLY A 248 -18.82 6.54 1.84
C GLY A 248 -17.39 6.03 1.68
N PRO A 249 -16.62 6.66 0.79
CA PRO A 249 -15.19 6.40 0.63
C PRO A 249 -14.43 6.59 1.93
N ASP A 250 -13.43 5.77 2.18
CA ASP A 250 -12.47 5.95 3.28
C ASP A 250 -11.36 6.95 2.89
N PHE A 251 -10.90 6.82 1.64
CA PHE A 251 -9.93 7.71 1.03
C PHE A 251 -10.29 8.00 -0.43
N GLU A 252 -10.19 9.27 -0.85
CA GLU A 252 -10.46 9.64 -2.24
C GLU A 252 -9.60 10.84 -2.69
N ILE A 253 -9.40 10.96 -4.00
CA ILE A 253 -8.83 12.15 -4.61
C ILE A 253 -9.98 13.11 -4.92
N ALA A 254 -9.94 14.31 -4.33
CA ALA A 254 -10.99 15.30 -4.49
C ALA A 254 -11.14 15.74 -5.95
N GLY A 255 -12.38 15.86 -6.43
CA GLY A 255 -12.68 16.32 -7.79
C GLY A 255 -12.58 15.24 -8.87
N ARG A 256 -12.18 14.00 -8.57
CA ARG A 256 -12.32 12.87 -9.48
C ARG A 256 -13.74 12.33 -9.42
N GLY A 257 -14.38 12.25 -10.59
CA GLY A 257 -15.78 11.77 -10.70
C GLY A 257 -15.93 10.24 -10.64
N GLU A 258 -14.87 9.51 -10.90
CA GLU A 258 -14.87 8.04 -10.88
C GLU A 258 -14.38 7.53 -9.52
N PRO A 259 -14.87 6.36 -9.05
CA PRO A 259 -14.41 5.73 -7.81
C PRO A 259 -13.04 5.06 -8.03
N ASP A 260 -12.03 5.87 -8.32
CA ASP A 260 -10.67 5.48 -8.63
C ASP A 260 -9.67 6.30 -7.79
N LEU A 261 -8.57 5.68 -7.41
CA LEU A 261 -7.47 6.32 -6.70
C LEU A 261 -6.36 6.81 -7.65
N GLY A 262 -6.48 6.57 -8.96
CA GLY A 262 -5.51 6.99 -9.96
C GLY A 262 -4.08 6.55 -9.62
N PRO A 263 -3.15 7.51 -9.43
CA PRO A 263 -1.75 7.20 -9.16
C PRO A 263 -1.48 6.75 -7.71
N LEU A 264 -2.48 6.75 -6.83
CA LEU A 264 -2.26 6.48 -5.41
C LEU A 264 -2.79 5.11 -4.99
N ASP A 265 -2.15 4.52 -3.99
CA ASP A 265 -2.70 3.47 -3.13
C ASP A 265 -2.58 3.89 -1.67
N PHE A 266 -3.35 3.25 -0.80
CA PHE A 266 -3.31 3.52 0.64
C PHE A 266 -3.59 2.28 1.48
N VAL A 267 -3.28 2.39 2.76
CA VAL A 267 -3.81 1.55 3.84
C VAL A 267 -4.12 2.44 5.05
N HIS A 268 -5.25 2.21 5.69
CA HIS A 268 -5.72 2.98 6.85
C HIS A 268 -5.63 2.14 8.12
N ARG A 269 -5.13 2.75 9.19
CA ARG A 269 -5.09 2.15 10.53
C ARG A 269 -5.54 3.13 11.60
N LYS A 270 -6.08 2.58 12.69
CA LYS A 270 -6.58 3.35 13.83
C LYS A 270 -6.01 2.83 15.14
N THR A 271 -5.57 3.72 16.02
CA THR A 271 -5.08 3.40 17.36
C THR A 271 -5.73 4.31 18.39
N GLY A 272 -6.64 3.77 19.21
CA GLY A 272 -7.35 4.60 20.17
C GLY A 272 -8.04 5.78 19.50
N ASP A 273 -7.56 6.99 19.82
CA ASP A 273 -8.08 8.24 19.26
C ASP A 273 -7.33 8.72 18.01
N ASP A 274 -6.22 8.08 17.63
CA ASP A 274 -5.41 8.49 16.50
C ASP A 274 -5.70 7.61 15.28
N GLU A 275 -5.67 8.20 14.09
CA GLU A 275 -5.86 7.54 12.81
C GLU A 275 -4.72 7.90 11.87
N PHE A 276 -4.27 6.95 11.05
CA PHE A 276 -3.22 7.23 10.09
C PHE A 276 -3.37 6.40 8.80
N TYR A 277 -2.99 7.03 7.71
CA TYR A 277 -2.95 6.46 6.38
C TYR A 277 -1.51 6.38 5.91
N PHE A 278 -1.08 5.23 5.43
CA PHE A 278 0.10 5.13 4.59
C PHE A 278 -0.36 5.29 3.15
N ILE A 279 0.24 6.23 2.42
CA ILE A 279 -0.11 6.57 1.05
C ILE A 279 1.14 6.45 0.20
N ARG A 280 1.02 5.79 -0.95
CA ARG A 280 2.09 5.72 -1.93
C ARG A 280 1.67 6.29 -3.29
N ASN A 281 2.60 6.92 -3.97
CA ASN A 281 2.54 7.18 -5.39
C ASN A 281 3.10 5.95 -6.13
N LYS A 282 2.28 5.29 -6.96
CA LYS A 282 2.67 4.10 -7.73
C LYS A 282 3.23 4.42 -9.12
N THR A 283 3.49 5.70 -9.40
CA THR A 283 3.97 6.16 -10.70
C THR A 283 5.36 6.78 -10.62
N GLN A 284 6.04 6.81 -11.74
CA GLN A 284 7.32 7.50 -11.91
C GLN A 284 7.19 9.03 -12.02
N GLU A 285 5.98 9.56 -12.00
CA GLU A 285 5.71 10.99 -12.09
C GLU A 285 5.38 11.57 -10.71
N PRO A 286 5.85 12.79 -10.38
CA PRO A 286 5.46 13.47 -9.16
C PRO A 286 3.96 13.76 -9.17
N GLN A 287 3.33 13.66 -8.00
CA GLN A 287 1.91 13.90 -7.82
C GLN A 287 1.68 15.05 -6.84
N ALA A 288 0.80 15.99 -7.22
CA ALA A 288 0.31 17.06 -6.38
C ALA A 288 -1.22 17.05 -6.44
N LEU A 289 -1.85 16.48 -5.41
CA LEU A 289 -3.27 16.15 -5.42
C LEU A 289 -3.94 16.66 -4.16
N THR A 290 -5.22 17.02 -4.24
CA THR A 290 -6.05 17.23 -3.06
C THR A 290 -6.72 15.91 -2.69
N CYS A 291 -6.44 15.42 -1.49
CA CYS A 291 -6.97 14.16 -0.98
C CYS A 291 -7.97 14.38 0.13
N ARG A 292 -8.95 13.49 0.22
CA ARG A 292 -9.99 13.51 1.24
C ARG A 292 -9.96 12.22 2.05
N PHE A 293 -9.96 12.37 3.36
CA PHE A 293 -9.82 11.31 4.36
C PHE A 293 -11.09 11.23 5.19
N ARG A 294 -11.60 10.05 5.46
CA ARG A 294 -12.77 9.84 6.32
C ARG A 294 -12.40 9.95 7.81
N VAL A 295 -11.82 11.08 8.16
CA VAL A 295 -11.46 11.47 9.52
C VAL A 295 -12.06 12.83 9.80
N ALA A 296 -12.87 12.95 10.85
CA ALA A 296 -13.45 14.21 11.30
C ALA A 296 -12.44 14.96 12.19
N ALA A 297 -11.27 15.34 11.64
CA ALA A 297 -10.15 15.85 12.41
C ALA A 297 -10.53 17.07 13.27
N GLU A 298 -11.25 18.03 12.70
CA GLU A 298 -11.71 19.23 13.43
C GLU A 298 -12.61 18.85 14.61
N ALA A 299 -13.63 18.02 14.39
CA ALA A 299 -14.57 17.58 15.42
C ALA A 299 -13.89 16.75 16.51
N ASN A 300 -12.87 15.99 16.14
CA ASN A 300 -12.10 15.14 17.05
C ASN A 300 -10.99 15.91 17.81
N GLY A 301 -10.72 17.18 17.44
CA GLY A 301 -9.58 17.94 17.96
C GLY A 301 -8.23 17.37 17.55
N GLN A 302 -8.17 16.78 16.35
CA GLN A 302 -6.96 16.20 15.77
C GLN A 302 -6.30 17.18 14.79
N THR A 303 -4.99 17.09 14.68
CA THR A 303 -4.20 17.86 13.71
C THR A 303 -3.58 16.89 12.71
N PRO A 304 -3.75 17.11 11.39
CA PRO A 304 -3.07 16.29 10.38
C PRO A 304 -1.56 16.59 10.33
N GLU A 305 -0.76 15.55 10.29
CA GLU A 305 0.71 15.61 10.19
C GLU A 305 1.21 14.68 9.08
N PHE A 306 2.20 15.12 8.33
CA PHE A 306 2.99 14.27 7.44
C PHE A 306 4.16 13.63 8.20
N TRP A 307 4.26 12.31 8.18
CA TRP A 307 5.39 11.57 8.72
C TRP A 307 6.08 10.82 7.58
N TRP A 308 7.29 11.27 7.25
CA TRP A 308 8.05 10.76 6.11
C TRP A 308 8.90 9.56 6.52
N PRO A 309 8.60 8.34 6.04
CA PRO A 309 9.32 7.14 6.50
C PRO A 309 10.75 7.05 5.96
N ASP A 310 11.07 7.69 4.84
CA ASP A 310 12.41 7.76 4.28
C ASP A 310 13.42 8.47 5.20
N SER A 311 13.03 9.60 5.75
CA SER A 311 13.87 10.47 6.56
C SER A 311 13.56 10.41 8.06
N GLY A 312 12.37 9.91 8.44
CA GLY A 312 11.86 9.98 9.80
C GLY A 312 11.39 11.39 10.22
N ARG A 313 11.34 12.34 9.28
CA ARG A 313 10.88 13.70 9.54
C ARG A 313 9.36 13.72 9.73
N ARG A 314 8.89 14.76 10.44
CA ARG A 314 7.47 15.03 10.68
C ARG A 314 7.20 16.50 10.42
N SER A 315 6.06 16.80 9.84
CA SER A 315 5.61 18.17 9.63
C SER A 315 4.08 18.27 9.82
N VAL A 316 3.64 19.40 10.37
CA VAL A 316 2.21 19.69 10.47
C VAL A 316 1.69 20.00 9.07
N CYS A 317 0.56 19.41 8.69
CA CYS A 317 -0.10 19.77 7.45
C CYS A 317 -0.80 21.11 7.62
N ARG A 318 -0.47 22.08 6.78
CA ARG A 318 -1.20 23.35 6.68
C ARG A 318 -2.14 23.32 5.47
N GLY A 319 -3.20 24.13 5.52
CA GLY A 319 -4.13 24.23 4.41
C GLY A 319 -5.15 23.08 4.34
N TRP A 320 -5.27 22.28 5.40
CA TRP A 320 -6.35 21.31 5.52
C TRP A 320 -7.67 22.01 5.91
N LYS A 321 -8.78 21.40 5.57
CA LYS A 321 -10.12 21.88 5.94
C LYS A 321 -11.05 20.71 6.22
N ALA A 322 -11.99 20.93 7.14
CA ALA A 322 -13.11 20.03 7.34
C ALA A 322 -14.09 20.17 6.17
N VAL A 323 -14.61 19.06 5.69
CA VAL A 323 -15.62 19.02 4.63
C VAL A 323 -16.82 18.16 5.06
N ALA A 324 -17.92 18.27 4.31
CA ALA A 324 -19.16 17.58 4.62
C ALA A 324 -18.96 16.07 4.79
N GLY A 325 -19.80 15.45 5.65
CA GLY A 325 -19.75 14.01 5.91
C GLY A 325 -18.68 13.56 6.90
N GLY A 326 -18.07 14.49 7.65
CA GLY A 326 -17.04 14.15 8.65
C GLY A 326 -15.71 13.76 8.03
N HIS A 327 -15.33 14.40 6.93
CA HIS A 327 -14.06 14.17 6.25
C HIS A 327 -13.11 15.37 6.42
N THR A 328 -11.84 15.10 6.27
CA THR A 328 -10.78 16.12 6.21
C THR A 328 -10.17 16.11 4.81
N GLU A 329 -10.10 17.29 4.19
CA GLU A 329 -9.50 17.50 2.87
C GLU A 329 -8.21 18.29 3.02
N LEU A 330 -7.14 17.83 2.34
CA LEU A 330 -5.82 18.45 2.40
C LEU A 330 -4.97 18.15 1.15
N PRO A 331 -3.96 19.00 0.84
CA PRO A 331 -3.03 18.75 -0.25
C PRO A 331 -2.03 17.64 0.13
N VAL A 332 -1.75 16.75 -0.83
CA VAL A 332 -0.73 15.69 -0.73
C VAL A 332 0.20 15.83 -1.92
N GLU A 333 1.49 16.02 -1.66
CA GLU A 333 2.54 16.08 -2.67
C GLU A 333 3.51 14.92 -2.47
N LEU A 334 3.69 14.10 -3.50
CA LEU A 334 4.58 12.94 -3.49
C LEU A 334 5.47 12.96 -4.73
N GLY A 335 6.76 12.74 -4.55
CA GLY A 335 7.66 12.50 -5.67
C GLY A 335 7.38 11.18 -6.39
N PRO A 336 8.13 10.87 -7.45
CA PRO A 336 8.10 9.58 -8.12
C PRO A 336 8.27 8.45 -7.11
N LEU A 337 7.38 7.45 -7.14
CA LEU A 337 7.36 6.32 -6.20
C LEU A 337 7.44 6.73 -4.71
N GLY A 338 7.07 7.97 -4.41
CA GLY A 338 7.11 8.53 -3.05
C GLY A 338 6.02 7.98 -2.17
N SER A 339 6.24 8.00 -0.86
CA SER A 339 5.25 7.54 0.12
C SER A 339 5.34 8.35 1.43
N VAL A 340 4.22 8.42 2.14
CA VAL A 340 4.11 9.19 3.38
C VAL A 340 3.05 8.59 4.29
N PHE A 341 3.21 8.76 5.60
CA PHE A 341 2.14 8.60 6.55
C PHE A 341 1.41 9.93 6.77
N MET A 342 0.10 9.96 6.52
CA MET A 342 -0.77 11.02 6.99
C MET A 342 -1.34 10.62 8.35
N VAL A 343 -0.98 11.34 9.39
CA VAL A 343 -1.32 11.03 10.79
C VAL A 343 -2.26 12.07 11.35
N PHE A 344 -3.41 11.66 11.84
CA PHE A 344 -4.39 12.49 12.54
C PHE A 344 -4.32 12.19 14.02
N ARG A 345 -3.84 13.13 14.83
CA ARG A 345 -3.68 12.90 16.28
C ARG A 345 -4.03 14.10 17.13
N LYS A 346 -4.49 13.84 18.35
CA LYS A 346 -4.74 14.87 19.35
C LYS A 346 -3.43 15.46 19.88
N GLY A 347 -3.42 16.78 20.09
CA GLY A 347 -2.22 17.48 20.58
C GLY A 347 -1.06 17.52 19.58
N GLY A 348 -1.30 17.23 18.30
CA GLY A 348 -0.38 17.49 17.22
C GLY A 348 -0.09 18.99 17.06
N GLY A 349 1.01 19.34 16.39
CA GLY A 349 1.32 20.74 16.09
C GLY A 349 2.52 21.35 16.83
N THR A 350 3.23 20.59 17.67
CA THR A 350 4.50 21.04 18.29
C THR A 350 5.73 20.63 17.48
N GLY A 351 5.56 20.11 16.27
CA GLY A 351 6.67 19.82 15.36
C GLY A 351 7.29 21.11 14.84
N ASN A 352 8.60 21.14 14.69
CA ASN A 352 9.32 22.25 14.08
C ASN A 352 8.67 22.61 12.74
N ASP A 353 8.49 23.92 12.51
CA ASP A 353 7.99 24.49 11.26
C ASP A 353 8.84 24.02 10.07
N LEU A 354 8.43 22.95 9.43
CA LEU A 354 9.08 22.39 8.25
C LEU A 354 8.30 22.68 6.95
N ASP A 355 7.47 23.72 6.95
CA ASP A 355 6.79 24.22 5.74
C ASP A 355 7.74 24.59 4.60
N SER A 356 9.02 24.82 4.92
CA SER A 356 10.03 25.07 3.91
C SER A 356 10.53 23.81 3.21
N LEU A 357 10.38 22.63 3.82
CA LEU A 357 11.06 21.42 3.38
C LEU A 357 10.26 20.57 2.38
N ALA A 358 8.94 20.69 2.32
CA ALA A 358 8.18 20.07 1.23
C ALA A 358 8.50 20.69 -0.13
N ARG A 359 8.73 22.01 -0.13
CA ARG A 359 9.27 22.72 -1.32
C ARG A 359 10.75 22.43 -1.58
N ASP A 360 11.47 21.91 -0.60
CA ASP A 360 12.91 21.65 -0.65
C ASP A 360 13.29 20.32 -1.24
N ILE A 361 12.35 19.38 -1.30
CA ILE A 361 12.61 18.02 -1.77
C ILE A 361 12.59 17.96 -3.30
N PHE A 362 11.80 18.84 -3.94
CA PHE A 362 11.70 18.89 -5.39
C PHE A 362 11.70 20.34 -5.87
N PRO A 363 12.86 20.89 -6.26
CA PRO A 363 12.84 22.12 -7.05
C PRO A 363 11.97 21.87 -8.26
N ALA A 364 11.14 22.88 -8.61
CA ALA A 364 10.29 22.79 -9.80
C ALA A 364 11.16 22.31 -10.97
N ALA A 365 10.68 21.29 -11.68
CA ALA A 365 11.44 20.57 -12.73
C ALA A 365 11.94 21.45 -13.88
N GLU A 366 11.60 22.74 -13.88
CA GLU A 366 11.88 23.69 -14.97
C GLU A 366 12.71 24.92 -14.54
N THR A 367 13.45 24.85 -13.43
CA THR A 367 14.37 25.95 -13.15
C THR A 367 15.57 25.82 -14.09
N PRO A 368 15.83 26.80 -14.99
CA PRO A 368 16.98 26.74 -15.88
C PRO A 368 18.27 26.62 -15.06
N ALA A 369 19.19 25.75 -15.49
CA ALA A 369 20.47 25.60 -14.84
C ALA A 369 21.22 26.94 -14.88
N ALA A 370 21.60 27.44 -13.70
CA ALA A 370 22.35 28.68 -13.59
C ALA A 370 23.85 28.51 -13.93
N LEU A 371 24.34 27.27 -13.86
CA LEU A 371 25.68 26.86 -14.22
C LEU A 371 25.67 25.41 -14.69
N THR A 372 26.26 25.16 -15.86
CA THR A 372 26.48 23.78 -16.33
C THR A 372 27.90 23.35 -15.94
N LEU A 373 28.03 22.18 -15.35
CA LEU A 373 29.30 21.59 -14.95
C LEU A 373 29.75 20.61 -16.04
N ASP A 374 30.43 21.13 -17.08
CA ASP A 374 31.00 20.29 -18.13
C ASP A 374 32.31 19.63 -17.69
N GLY A 375 32.74 18.54 -18.33
CA GLY A 375 33.95 17.79 -18.02
C GLY A 375 35.25 18.63 -18.05
N PRO A 376 36.41 18.03 -17.81
CA PRO A 376 36.61 16.65 -17.44
C PRO A 376 36.25 16.33 -15.99
N TRP A 377 35.78 15.10 -15.77
CA TRP A 377 35.50 14.52 -14.47
C TRP A 377 36.57 13.49 -14.12
N GLN A 378 37.13 13.58 -12.95
CA GLN A 378 37.99 12.53 -12.38
C GLN A 378 37.09 11.46 -11.74
N VAL A 379 37.23 10.20 -12.19
CA VAL A 379 36.45 9.09 -11.67
C VAL A 379 37.38 8.09 -11.01
N GLU A 380 37.09 7.76 -9.75
CA GLU A 380 37.84 6.77 -8.98
C GLU A 380 37.00 5.50 -8.82
N PHE A 381 37.57 4.36 -9.18
CA PHE A 381 36.97 3.05 -9.01
C PHE A 381 37.69 2.26 -7.91
N PRO A 382 37.00 1.41 -7.14
CA PRO A 382 37.65 0.54 -6.17
C PRO A 382 38.57 -0.49 -6.84
N GLU A 383 39.64 -0.84 -6.18
CA GLU A 383 40.60 -1.85 -6.67
C GLU A 383 39.98 -3.25 -6.67
N GLY A 384 40.39 -4.08 -7.63
CA GLY A 384 40.00 -5.49 -7.69
C GLY A 384 38.67 -5.78 -8.40
N TRP A 385 38.00 -4.76 -8.95
CA TRP A 385 36.70 -4.90 -9.64
C TRP A 385 36.78 -4.81 -11.17
N GLY A 386 38.00 -4.91 -11.72
CA GLY A 386 38.22 -4.95 -13.18
C GLY A 386 38.34 -3.56 -13.84
N ALA A 387 37.80 -2.49 -13.28
CA ALA A 387 38.00 -1.14 -13.76
C ALA A 387 39.38 -0.60 -13.34
N PRO A 388 39.98 0.36 -14.10
CA PRO A 388 41.20 1.06 -13.67
C PRO A 388 40.89 1.89 -12.43
N ARG A 389 41.89 2.06 -11.56
CA ARG A 389 41.73 2.84 -10.32
C ARG A 389 41.21 4.26 -10.56
N THR A 390 41.61 4.88 -11.66
CA THR A 390 41.20 6.24 -12.04
C THR A 390 40.94 6.32 -13.53
N ALA A 391 39.93 7.10 -13.91
CA ALA A 391 39.64 7.45 -15.30
C ALA A 391 39.24 8.94 -15.40
N SER A 392 39.35 9.51 -16.62
CA SER A 392 38.84 10.84 -16.92
C SER A 392 37.69 10.76 -17.88
N PHE A 393 36.57 11.41 -17.56
CA PHE A 393 35.40 11.50 -18.44
C PHE A 393 35.21 12.94 -18.87
N GLU A 394 35.29 13.21 -20.15
CA GLU A 394 35.03 14.54 -20.73
C GLU A 394 33.57 14.97 -20.59
N LYS A 395 32.65 14.03 -20.50
CA LYS A 395 31.24 14.20 -20.21
C LYS A 395 30.70 13.07 -19.34
N LEU A 396 29.66 13.32 -18.59
CA LEU A 396 28.93 12.27 -17.89
C LEU A 396 28.25 11.37 -18.93
N GLN A 397 28.47 10.07 -18.84
CA GLN A 397 27.92 9.05 -19.73
C GLN A 397 27.75 7.75 -19.00
N SER A 398 26.92 6.85 -19.56
CA SER A 398 26.82 5.49 -19.04
C SER A 398 28.16 4.77 -19.14
N TRP A 399 28.53 4.01 -18.11
CA TRP A 399 29.74 3.18 -18.15
C TRP A 399 29.67 2.12 -19.27
N THR A 400 28.47 1.68 -19.65
CA THR A 400 28.25 0.73 -20.74
C THR A 400 28.70 1.26 -22.10
N GLU A 401 28.85 2.59 -22.23
CA GLU A 401 29.35 3.26 -23.42
C GLU A 401 30.89 3.45 -23.43
N SER A 402 31.59 3.01 -22.39
CA SER A 402 33.02 3.16 -22.26
C SER A 402 33.77 2.21 -23.24
N ASP A 403 34.83 2.73 -23.88
CA ASP A 403 35.76 1.92 -24.68
C ASP A 403 36.59 0.97 -23.82
N HIS A 404 36.77 1.29 -22.53
CA HIS A 404 37.51 0.47 -21.59
C HIS A 404 36.64 -0.69 -21.07
N GLU A 405 37.01 -1.93 -21.38
CA GLU A 405 36.25 -3.13 -21.03
C GLU A 405 35.94 -3.23 -19.53
N GLY A 406 36.93 -2.96 -18.67
CA GLY A 406 36.74 -3.02 -17.22
C GLY A 406 35.81 -1.95 -16.68
N ILE A 407 35.66 -0.79 -17.34
CA ILE A 407 34.65 0.23 -16.99
C ILE A 407 33.29 -0.20 -17.53
N ARG A 408 33.22 -0.66 -18.78
CA ARG A 408 31.97 -1.11 -19.42
C ARG A 408 31.26 -2.21 -18.63
N SER A 409 32.03 -3.09 -18.01
CA SER A 409 31.54 -4.20 -17.22
C SER A 409 31.58 -3.95 -15.71
N PHE A 410 31.90 -2.73 -15.28
CA PHE A 410 31.99 -2.40 -13.86
C PHE A 410 30.60 -2.40 -13.22
N SER A 411 30.49 -3.06 -12.06
CA SER A 411 29.33 -3.01 -11.20
C SER A 411 29.80 -2.67 -9.78
N GLY A 412 29.43 -1.51 -9.28
CA GLY A 412 29.90 -1.04 -7.99
C GLY A 412 29.77 0.48 -7.86
N ILE A 413 30.40 1.03 -6.83
CA ILE A 413 30.35 2.46 -6.54
C ILE A 413 31.65 3.11 -7.06
N ALA A 414 31.49 4.12 -7.94
CA ALA A 414 32.59 4.96 -8.35
C ALA A 414 32.40 6.39 -7.82
N THR A 415 33.52 7.07 -7.54
CA THR A 415 33.51 8.45 -7.03
C THR A 415 33.89 9.41 -8.13
N TYR A 416 33.00 10.33 -8.46
CA TYR A 416 33.26 11.43 -9.40
C TYR A 416 33.74 12.66 -8.65
N ARG A 417 34.81 13.25 -9.13
CA ARG A 417 35.40 14.48 -8.57
C ARG A 417 35.54 15.55 -9.63
N LYS A 418 35.13 16.77 -9.29
CA LYS A 418 35.34 17.95 -10.12
C LYS A 418 35.43 19.18 -9.23
N SER A 419 36.42 20.02 -9.49
CA SER A 419 36.51 21.35 -8.91
C SER A 419 36.01 22.39 -9.92
N PHE A 420 35.24 23.33 -9.47
CA PHE A 420 34.72 24.43 -10.28
C PHE A 420 34.63 25.70 -9.45
N GLU A 421 34.62 26.85 -10.13
CA GLU A 421 34.43 28.15 -9.47
C GLU A 421 32.93 28.47 -9.43
N LEU A 422 32.44 28.80 -8.22
CA LEU A 422 31.05 29.22 -8.06
C LEU A 422 30.93 30.70 -8.46
N PRO A 423 30.12 31.07 -9.46
CA PRO A 423 29.88 32.45 -9.84
C PRO A 423 29.40 33.29 -8.66
N GLY A 424 29.89 34.53 -8.54
CA GLY A 424 29.49 35.43 -7.44
C GLY A 424 27.99 35.69 -7.34
N SER A 425 27.27 35.56 -8.46
CA SER A 425 25.78 35.61 -8.51
C SER A 425 25.08 34.45 -7.77
N LEU A 426 25.78 33.33 -7.60
CA LEU A 426 25.28 32.14 -6.89
C LEU A 426 25.84 32.06 -5.46
N ALA A 427 26.99 32.67 -5.17
CA ALA A 427 27.69 32.56 -3.89
C ALA A 427 26.85 33.05 -2.68
N ASN A 428 25.93 33.99 -2.92
CA ASN A 428 25.07 34.56 -1.88
C ASN A 428 23.64 34.00 -1.87
N LYS A 429 23.41 32.86 -2.49
CA LYS A 429 22.10 32.19 -2.46
C LYS A 429 22.01 31.28 -1.23
N ASP A 430 20.89 31.35 -0.54
CA ASP A 430 20.63 30.52 0.65
C ASP A 430 20.65 29.02 0.34
N ARG A 431 20.40 28.65 -0.92
CA ARG A 431 20.30 27.25 -1.40
C ARG A 431 20.82 27.12 -2.82
N LEU A 432 21.58 26.05 -3.03
CA LEU A 432 22.00 25.58 -4.34
C LEU A 432 21.60 24.12 -4.50
N PHE A 433 21.14 23.78 -5.68
CA PHE A 433 20.80 22.41 -6.04
C PHE A 433 21.74 21.93 -7.15
N LEU A 434 22.23 20.70 -7.02
CA LEU A 434 22.96 20.01 -8.06
C LEU A 434 21.99 19.12 -8.83
N GLN A 435 21.73 19.48 -10.10
CA GLN A 435 20.92 18.66 -10.99
C GLN A 435 21.81 17.63 -11.67
N LEU A 436 21.58 16.36 -11.45
CA LEU A 436 22.40 15.28 -11.99
C LEU A 436 21.91 14.76 -13.36
N GLY A 437 20.80 15.31 -13.87
CA GLY A 437 20.16 14.82 -15.10
C GLY A 437 19.41 13.51 -14.89
N ASP A 438 19.26 12.75 -15.96
CA ASP A 438 18.62 11.44 -15.92
C ASP A 438 19.58 10.42 -15.26
N LEU A 439 19.15 9.85 -14.16
CA LEU A 439 19.90 8.79 -13.48
C LEU A 439 19.25 7.46 -13.86
N ALA A 440 20.01 6.59 -14.51
CA ALA A 440 19.57 5.22 -14.72
C ALA A 440 19.70 4.42 -13.42
N GLU A 441 18.81 3.46 -13.23
CA GLU A 441 18.99 2.44 -12.20
C GLU A 441 20.19 1.57 -12.54
N ILE A 442 21.01 1.26 -11.55
CA ILE A 442 22.18 0.40 -11.68
C ILE A 442 21.83 -0.98 -11.19
#